data_e058df206f4b535a01d671a222f0b0c7
#
_entry.id   e058df206f4b535a01d671a222f0b0c7
#
_cell.length_a   1.000
_cell.length_b   1.000
_cell.length_c   1.000
_cell.angle_alpha   90.00
_cell.angle_beta   90.00
_cell.angle_gamma   90.00
#
_symmetry.space_group_name_H-M   'P 1'
#
loop_
_entity.id
_entity.type
_entity.pdbx_description
1 polymer ?
#
loop_
_entity_poly.entity_id
_entity_poly.type
_entity_poly.pdbx_seq_one_letter_code
_entity_poly.pdbx_strand_id
1 'polypeptide(L)'
;MITCVSKIIVPVTDQQAALDFWTGCMGFDVVCDDKYGNERWIEIKPPSQDLLLILSPRQADEPRRTVPDRLPHSDLFFDCEDINSTYSELSARGVSFPLPPARQHFGWWALFEDNEGTRYALGQWRDDAAASASC
;
A
#
# COMPACT_ATOMS: atom_id res chain seq x y z
N MET A 1 9.18 -0.63 27.35
CA MET A 1 7.94 0.06 26.87
C MET A 1 7.94 0.11 25.37
N ILE A 2 6.82 -0.25 24.74
CA ILE A 2 6.67 -0.19 23.28
C ILE A 2 6.66 1.26 22.84
N THR A 3 7.38 1.60 21.77
CA THR A 3 7.49 2.98 21.25
C THR A 3 6.71 3.20 19.98
N CYS A 4 6.61 2.20 19.08
CA CYS A 4 5.93 2.38 17.81
C CYS A 4 5.72 1.03 17.12
N VAL A 5 4.90 1.03 16.07
CA VAL A 5 4.86 -0.04 15.09
C VAL A 5 5.95 0.23 14.06
N SER A 6 6.89 -0.68 13.89
CA SER A 6 8.03 -0.45 13.01
C SER A 6 7.93 -1.13 11.66
N LYS A 7 7.28 -2.29 11.59
CA LYS A 7 7.23 -3.10 10.36
C LYS A 7 5.90 -3.81 10.24
N ILE A 8 5.45 -3.99 9.00
CA ILE A 8 4.24 -4.74 8.67
C ILE A 8 4.56 -5.68 7.51
N ILE A 9 4.13 -6.92 7.59
CA ILE A 9 4.31 -7.89 6.52
C ILE A 9 3.23 -7.69 5.46
N VAL A 10 3.67 -7.60 4.20
CA VAL A 10 2.80 -7.61 3.03
C VAL A 10 3.06 -8.90 2.29
N PRO A 11 2.14 -9.87 2.35
CA PRO A 11 2.33 -11.16 1.66
C PRO A 11 2.24 -10.97 0.15
N VAL A 12 3.20 -11.56 -0.59
CA VAL A 12 3.24 -11.48 -2.04
C VAL A 12 3.59 -12.83 -2.63
N THR A 13 3.14 -13.12 -3.85
CA THR A 13 3.46 -14.37 -4.52
C THR A 13 4.79 -14.30 -5.24
N ASP A 14 5.17 -13.13 -5.75
CA ASP A 14 6.42 -12.89 -6.48
C ASP A 14 7.08 -11.65 -5.90
N GLN A 15 8.14 -11.84 -5.13
CA GLN A 15 8.83 -10.75 -4.45
C GLN A 15 9.45 -9.75 -5.42
N GLN A 16 10.02 -10.22 -6.52
CA GLN A 16 10.66 -9.30 -7.49
C GLN A 16 9.61 -8.45 -8.20
N ALA A 17 8.52 -9.07 -8.65
CA ALA A 17 7.44 -8.32 -9.30
C ALA A 17 6.80 -7.32 -8.35
N ALA A 18 6.65 -7.70 -7.08
CA ALA A 18 6.12 -6.79 -6.06
C ALA A 18 7.08 -5.62 -5.83
N LEU A 19 8.36 -5.90 -5.71
CA LEU A 19 9.38 -4.85 -5.54
C LEU A 19 9.34 -3.86 -6.71
N ASP A 20 9.24 -4.36 -7.94
CA ASP A 20 9.17 -3.52 -9.13
C ASP A 20 7.92 -2.65 -9.13
N PHE A 21 6.79 -3.19 -8.69
CA PHE A 21 5.55 -2.43 -8.60
C PHE A 21 5.64 -1.32 -7.54
N TRP A 22 6.03 -1.67 -6.33
CA TRP A 22 6.05 -0.71 -5.22
C TRP A 22 7.10 0.39 -5.39
N THR A 23 8.22 0.09 -6.03
CA THR A 23 9.25 1.10 -6.31
C THR A 23 8.98 1.86 -7.60
N GLY A 24 8.65 1.18 -8.69
CA GLY A 24 8.47 1.78 -10.00
C GLY A 24 7.16 2.53 -10.16
N CYS A 25 6.05 1.95 -9.71
CA CYS A 25 4.72 2.57 -9.84
C CYS A 25 4.38 3.44 -8.65
N MET A 26 4.60 2.93 -7.44
CA MET A 26 4.19 3.64 -6.22
C MET A 26 5.24 4.62 -5.69
N GLY A 27 6.49 4.50 -6.15
CA GLY A 27 7.56 5.43 -5.74
C GLY A 27 8.11 5.19 -4.35
N PHE A 28 7.95 3.98 -3.81
CA PHE A 28 8.50 3.64 -2.50
C PHE A 28 10.01 3.41 -2.59
N ASP A 29 10.70 3.65 -1.48
CA ASP A 29 12.14 3.45 -1.37
C ASP A 29 12.48 2.05 -0.85
N VAL A 30 13.55 1.46 -1.35
CA VAL A 30 14.08 0.20 -0.83
C VAL A 30 14.99 0.50 0.35
N VAL A 31 14.69 -0.08 1.50
CA VAL A 31 15.52 0.07 2.70
C VAL A 31 16.46 -1.12 2.84
N CYS A 32 15.98 -2.32 2.52
CA CYS A 32 16.77 -3.54 2.60
C CYS A 32 16.31 -4.51 1.52
N ASP A 33 17.24 -5.16 0.86
CA ASP A 33 16.97 -6.25 -0.06
C ASP A 33 18.14 -7.21 0.05
N ASP A 34 17.98 -8.23 0.89
CA ASP A 34 19.09 -9.13 1.23
C ASP A 34 18.59 -10.56 1.37
N LYS A 35 19.52 -11.49 1.44
CA LYS A 35 19.21 -12.89 1.65
C LYS A 35 19.69 -13.36 3.02
N TYR A 36 18.84 -14.09 3.69
CA TYR A 36 19.14 -14.75 4.94
C TYR A 36 18.88 -16.24 4.74
N GLY A 37 19.95 -16.99 4.48
CA GLY A 37 19.82 -18.37 4.06
C GLY A 37 19.21 -18.46 2.67
N ASN A 38 18.10 -19.17 2.53
CA ASN A 38 17.36 -19.29 1.27
C ASN A 38 16.23 -18.29 1.12
N GLU A 39 16.06 -17.42 2.13
CA GLU A 39 14.97 -16.44 2.12
C GLU A 39 15.47 -15.08 1.72
N ARG A 40 14.71 -14.42 0.82
CA ARG A 40 14.95 -13.04 0.44
C ARG A 40 14.14 -12.14 1.36
N TRP A 41 14.83 -11.17 1.96
CA TRP A 41 14.22 -10.21 2.88
C TRP A 41 14.20 -8.85 2.22
N ILE A 42 13.01 -8.30 2.00
CA ILE A 42 12.84 -7.00 1.33
C ILE A 42 12.04 -6.09 2.24
N GLU A 43 12.63 -4.93 2.55
CA GLU A 43 11.96 -3.86 3.28
C GLU A 43 11.86 -2.63 2.41
N ILE A 44 10.65 -2.07 2.29
CA ILE A 44 10.38 -0.85 1.55
C ILE A 44 9.62 0.12 2.43
N LYS A 45 9.60 1.39 2.05
CA LYS A 45 8.84 2.40 2.77
C LYS A 45 8.41 3.53 1.83
N PRO A 46 7.29 4.22 2.15
CA PRO A 46 6.98 5.50 1.49
C PRO A 46 8.10 6.51 1.80
N PRO A 47 8.41 7.43 0.87
CA PRO A 47 9.51 8.39 1.09
C PRO A 47 9.35 9.25 2.34
N SER A 48 8.12 9.52 2.76
CA SER A 48 7.81 10.43 3.86
C SER A 48 7.50 9.75 5.18
N GLN A 49 7.72 8.45 5.28
CA GLN A 49 7.36 7.70 6.48
C GLN A 49 8.43 6.67 6.81
N ASP A 50 8.62 6.38 8.09
CA ASP A 50 9.62 5.41 8.55
C ASP A 50 9.08 3.99 8.76
N LEU A 51 7.75 3.80 8.69
CA LEU A 51 7.16 2.48 8.79
C LEU A 51 7.58 1.62 7.59
N LEU A 52 8.14 0.46 7.87
CA LEU A 52 8.63 -0.45 6.83
C LEU A 52 7.59 -1.48 6.46
N LEU A 53 7.49 -1.76 5.16
CA LEU A 53 6.70 -2.87 4.64
C LEU A 53 7.65 -3.98 4.22
N ILE A 54 7.38 -5.19 4.68
CA ILE A 54 8.19 -6.36 4.34
C ILE A 54 7.46 -7.14 3.26
N LEU A 55 8.07 -7.25 2.07
CA LEU A 55 7.51 -8.07 0.99
C LEU A 55 7.90 -9.52 1.24
N SER A 56 6.98 -10.29 1.81
CA SER A 56 7.23 -11.66 2.25
C SER A 56 6.49 -12.67 1.38
N PRO A 57 7.13 -13.80 1.03
CA PRO A 57 6.48 -14.78 0.17
C PRO A 57 5.24 -15.39 0.79
N ARG A 58 4.21 -15.61 -0.03
CA ARG A 58 3.06 -16.43 0.33
C ARG A 58 2.87 -17.50 -0.74
N GLN A 59 2.15 -18.55 -0.40
CA GLN A 59 1.84 -19.60 -1.35
C GLN A 59 0.93 -19.07 -2.46
N ALA A 60 1.21 -19.41 -3.70
CA ALA A 60 0.43 -18.95 -4.85
C ALA A 60 -1.02 -19.43 -4.81
N ASP A 61 -1.26 -20.59 -4.22
CA ASP A 61 -2.59 -21.18 -4.08
C ASP A 61 -3.31 -20.78 -2.80
N GLU A 62 -2.66 -19.99 -1.95
CA GLU A 62 -3.26 -19.50 -0.71
C GLU A 62 -4.39 -18.53 -1.03
N PRO A 63 -5.61 -18.80 -0.58
CA PRO A 63 -6.74 -17.95 -0.95
C PRO A 63 -6.60 -16.56 -0.33
N ARG A 64 -6.97 -15.57 -1.15
CA ARG A 64 -7.03 -14.19 -0.67
C ARG A 64 -8.28 -14.04 0.21
N ARG A 65 -8.20 -13.17 1.22
CA ARG A 65 -9.34 -12.88 2.06
C ARG A 65 -10.54 -12.43 1.21
N THR A 66 -11.71 -13.03 1.43
CA THR A 66 -12.93 -12.65 0.73
C THR A 66 -13.52 -11.42 1.39
N VAL A 67 -13.71 -10.36 0.61
CA VAL A 67 -14.27 -9.10 1.08
C VAL A 67 -15.23 -8.55 0.03
N PRO A 68 -16.21 -7.70 0.42
CA PRO A 68 -17.04 -7.00 -0.56
C PRO A 68 -16.18 -6.16 -1.51
N ASP A 69 -16.70 -5.92 -2.73
CA ASP A 69 -15.96 -5.21 -3.77
C ASP A 69 -15.53 -3.81 -3.38
N ARG A 70 -16.23 -3.19 -2.44
CA ARG A 70 -15.94 -1.82 -1.97
C ARG A 70 -14.90 -1.77 -0.86
N LEU A 71 -14.38 -2.91 -0.42
CA LEU A 71 -13.41 -3.00 0.68
C LEU A 71 -12.06 -3.52 0.19
N PRO A 72 -10.98 -3.16 0.87
CA PRO A 72 -9.66 -3.68 0.51
C PRO A 72 -9.47 -5.12 0.99
N HIS A 73 -8.60 -5.86 0.31
CA HIS A 73 -8.12 -7.15 0.79
C HIS A 73 -7.11 -6.97 1.92
N SER A 74 -6.30 -5.95 1.79
CA SER A 74 -5.22 -5.65 2.74
C SER A 74 -5.76 -4.97 3.99
N ASP A 75 -5.07 -5.19 5.09
CA ASP A 75 -5.31 -4.46 6.34
C ASP A 75 -4.61 -3.09 6.35
N LEU A 76 -3.83 -2.77 5.32
CA LEU A 76 -3.14 -1.50 5.19
C LEU A 76 -4.03 -0.46 4.52
N PHE A 77 -4.04 0.72 5.10
CA PHE A 77 -4.73 1.89 4.57
C PHE A 77 -3.68 2.96 4.32
N PHE A 78 -3.65 3.49 3.12
CA PHE A 78 -2.71 4.55 2.73
C PHE A 78 -3.42 5.89 2.67
N ASP A 79 -2.71 6.95 3.05
CA ASP A 79 -3.19 8.33 2.96
C ASP A 79 -2.39 9.10 1.92
N CYS A 80 -3.04 10.12 1.36
CA CYS A 80 -2.37 11.08 0.50
C CYS A 80 -2.95 12.47 0.75
N GLU A 81 -2.22 13.50 0.33
CA GLU A 81 -2.67 14.89 0.52
C GLU A 81 -3.77 15.28 -0.47
N ASP A 82 -3.64 14.82 -1.70
CA ASP A 82 -4.58 15.12 -2.78
C ASP A 82 -4.88 13.85 -3.56
N ILE A 83 -6.02 13.25 -3.28
CA ILE A 83 -6.36 11.94 -3.84
C ILE A 83 -6.60 12.00 -5.34
N ASN A 84 -7.15 13.10 -5.86
CA ASN A 84 -7.41 13.20 -7.29
C ASN A 84 -6.11 13.32 -8.09
N SER A 85 -5.15 14.08 -7.58
CA SER A 85 -3.81 14.19 -8.15
C SER A 85 -3.07 12.85 -8.10
N THR A 86 -3.12 12.19 -6.95
CA THR A 86 -2.50 10.88 -6.75
C THR A 86 -3.11 9.84 -7.68
N TYR A 87 -4.43 9.84 -7.80
CA TYR A 87 -5.14 8.93 -8.71
C TYR A 87 -4.70 9.13 -10.16
N SER A 88 -4.61 10.38 -10.60
CA SER A 88 -4.18 10.67 -11.97
C SER A 88 -2.75 10.22 -12.23
N GLU A 89 -1.86 10.48 -11.29
CA GLU A 89 -0.45 10.12 -11.42
C GLU A 89 -0.25 8.61 -11.42
N LEU A 90 -0.86 7.91 -10.48
CA LEU A 90 -0.73 6.46 -10.40
C LEU A 90 -1.40 5.75 -11.57
N SER A 91 -2.56 6.26 -12.02
CA SER A 91 -3.24 5.71 -13.21
C SER A 91 -2.35 5.85 -14.45
N ALA A 92 -1.65 6.97 -14.58
CA ALA A 92 -0.72 7.20 -15.69
C ALA A 92 0.45 6.21 -15.66
N ARG A 93 0.81 5.72 -14.48
CA ARG A 93 1.86 4.71 -14.30
C ARG A 93 1.35 3.27 -14.44
N GLY A 94 0.07 3.09 -14.75
CA GLY A 94 -0.51 1.78 -14.97
C GLY A 94 -1.15 1.14 -13.76
N VAL A 95 -1.30 1.85 -12.64
CA VAL A 95 -1.99 1.33 -11.46
C VAL A 95 -3.49 1.28 -11.70
N SER A 96 -4.09 0.13 -11.43
CA SER A 96 -5.53 -0.08 -11.59
C SER A 96 -6.27 0.36 -10.33
N PHE A 97 -7.39 1.07 -10.53
CA PHE A 97 -8.26 1.50 -9.44
C PHE A 97 -9.65 0.87 -9.62
N PRO A 98 -9.91 -0.28 -8.99
CA PRO A 98 -11.25 -0.87 -9.04
C PRO A 98 -12.32 0.07 -8.51
N LEU A 99 -11.97 0.94 -7.58
CA LEU A 99 -12.86 1.97 -7.07
C LEU A 99 -12.15 3.32 -7.17
N PRO A 100 -12.50 4.15 -8.17
CA PRO A 100 -11.92 5.49 -8.31
C PRO A 100 -12.27 6.37 -7.11
N PRO A 101 -11.54 7.49 -6.91
CA PRO A 101 -11.83 8.39 -5.79
C PRO A 101 -13.29 8.84 -5.76
N ALA A 102 -13.90 8.68 -4.59
CA ALA A 102 -15.27 9.11 -4.34
C ALA A 102 -15.34 9.78 -2.97
N ARG A 103 -16.14 10.84 -2.88
CA ARG A 103 -16.31 11.57 -1.62
C ARG A 103 -17.32 10.85 -0.73
N GLN A 104 -16.90 10.62 0.51
CA GLN A 104 -17.73 10.03 1.55
C GLN A 104 -17.87 11.02 2.71
N HIS A 105 -18.73 10.71 3.68
CA HIS A 105 -18.91 11.59 4.84
C HIS A 105 -17.64 11.72 5.70
N PHE A 106 -16.74 10.72 5.62
CA PHE A 106 -15.48 10.71 6.37
C PHE A 106 -14.29 11.27 5.56
N GLY A 107 -14.51 11.69 4.31
CA GLY A 107 -13.46 12.18 3.42
C GLY A 107 -13.49 11.45 2.08
N TRP A 108 -12.35 11.43 1.39
CA TRP A 108 -12.21 10.76 0.10
C TRP A 108 -11.72 9.34 0.27
N TRP A 109 -12.17 8.48 -0.62
CA TRP A 109 -11.88 7.04 -0.58
C TRP A 109 -11.66 6.49 -1.97
N ALA A 110 -10.66 5.64 -2.14
CA ALA A 110 -10.41 4.90 -3.37
C ALA A 110 -9.81 3.54 -3.04
N LEU A 111 -9.89 2.62 -3.97
CA LEU A 111 -9.18 1.34 -3.90
C LEU A 111 -8.27 1.21 -5.11
N PHE A 112 -7.03 0.80 -4.90
CA PHE A 112 -6.12 0.45 -5.97
C PHE A 112 -5.63 -0.98 -5.80
N GLU A 113 -5.15 -1.55 -6.90
CA GLU A 113 -4.61 -2.91 -6.92
C GLU A 113 -3.11 -2.89 -7.10
N ASP A 114 -2.42 -3.82 -6.43
CA ASP A 114 -1.02 -4.05 -6.71
C ASP A 114 -0.86 -4.93 -7.96
N ASN A 115 0.37 -5.35 -8.25
CA ASN A 115 0.70 -6.16 -9.43
C ASN A 115 0.02 -7.53 -9.46
N GLU A 116 -0.45 -8.03 -8.34
CA GLU A 116 -1.12 -9.33 -8.28
C GLU A 116 -2.61 -9.22 -7.93
N GLY A 117 -3.17 -8.03 -8.01
CA GLY A 117 -4.60 -7.80 -7.83
C GLY A 117 -5.07 -7.68 -6.38
N THR A 118 -4.16 -7.55 -5.44
CA THR A 118 -4.54 -7.27 -4.05
C THR A 118 -4.97 -5.82 -3.93
N ARG A 119 -6.16 -5.59 -3.38
CA ARG A 119 -6.73 -4.25 -3.22
C ARG A 119 -6.28 -3.60 -1.93
N TYR A 120 -5.92 -2.33 -2.01
CA TYR A 120 -5.52 -1.49 -0.89
C TYR A 120 -6.39 -0.25 -0.85
N ALA A 121 -6.65 0.25 0.35
CA ALA A 121 -7.39 1.49 0.52
C ALA A 121 -6.46 2.69 0.41
N LEU A 122 -6.92 3.72 -0.30
CA LEU A 122 -6.25 5.01 -0.39
C LEU A 122 -7.26 6.07 0.04
N GLY A 123 -6.88 6.93 0.96
CA GLY A 123 -7.78 7.93 1.49
C GLY A 123 -7.17 9.32 1.54
N GLN A 124 -8.08 10.28 1.57
CA GLN A 124 -7.80 11.65 1.96
C GLN A 124 -8.88 11.96 2.98
N TRP A 125 -8.55 11.75 4.25
CA TRP A 125 -9.57 11.68 5.30
C TRP A 125 -10.10 13.04 5.69
N ARG A 126 -9.27 14.08 5.55
CA ARG A 126 -9.63 15.44 5.96
C ARG A 126 -9.05 16.46 5.00
N ASP A 127 -9.81 17.54 4.84
CA ASP A 127 -9.42 18.62 3.94
C ASP A 127 -8.78 19.80 4.66
N ASP A 128 -8.68 19.78 6.00
CA ASP A 128 -8.24 20.92 6.78
C ASP A 128 -7.02 20.60 7.65
N ALA A 129 -6.46 21.65 8.26
CA ALA A 129 -5.28 21.54 9.07
C ALA A 129 -5.47 20.69 10.34
N ALA A 130 -6.70 20.52 10.81
CA ALA A 130 -6.98 19.70 11.96
C ALA A 130 -6.67 18.23 11.73
N ALA A 131 -6.61 17.81 10.48
CA ALA A 131 -6.23 16.46 10.12
C ALA A 131 -4.85 16.09 10.62
N SER A 132 -3.94 17.03 10.65
CA SER A 132 -2.56 16.78 11.07
C SER A 132 -2.43 16.43 12.55
N ALA A 133 -3.45 16.69 13.34
CA ALA A 133 -3.44 16.37 14.76
C ALA A 133 -3.62 14.88 15.04
N SER A 134 -4.12 14.12 14.08
CA SER A 134 -4.28 12.70 14.30
C SER A 134 -2.95 12.00 14.08
N CYS A 135 -2.53 11.32 15.07
CA CYS A 135 -1.26 10.62 15.19
C CYS A 135 -0.55 10.30 13.89
#